data_4c84695b3e9a2dd75530b02dea2456b2
#
_entry.id   4c84695b3e9a2dd75530b02dea2456b2
#
_cell.length_a   1.000
_cell.length_b   1.000
_cell.length_c   1.000
_cell.angle_alpha   90.00
_cell.angle_beta   90.00
_cell.angle_gamma   90.00
#
_symmetry.space_group_name_H-M   'P 1'
#
loop_
_entity.id
_entity.type
_entity.pdbx_description
1 polymer ?
#
loop_
_entity_poly.entity_id
_entity_poly.type
_entity_poly.pdbx_seq_one_letter_code
_entity_poly.pdbx_strand_id
1 'polypeptide(L)'
;YMDKQLPGEQERIAELLPKIFDWARAKKPVQPLTSGVWIGDDWSPGAASLTAIQRTQLEQSDVITFHNYEQPEAFVARIAQLRRYGRPLICTEWLARGAGSNVDTILPIARRENIGMINWGFVDGAIQTRFPWDSWQRPYTMEAPTVWFHDLLKADGTPSRAREAELFRRLAKTPRTSV
;
A
#
# COMPACT_ATOMS: atom_id res chain seq x y z
N TYR A 1 6.73 11.45 10.01
CA TYR A 1 5.88 11.40 11.20
C TYR A 1 6.08 10.14 12.02
N MET A 2 7.00 9.34 11.61
CA MET A 2 7.52 8.22 12.40
C MET A 2 8.88 8.53 13.03
N ASP A 3 9.37 9.74 12.86
CA ASP A 3 10.71 10.16 13.30
C ASP A 3 10.83 10.36 14.81
N LYS A 4 9.72 10.38 15.51
CA LYS A 4 9.66 10.60 16.97
C LYS A 4 8.86 9.48 17.62
N GLN A 5 9.40 8.28 17.61
CA GLN A 5 8.82 7.20 18.41
C GLN A 5 8.97 7.52 19.90
N LEU A 6 7.87 7.47 20.61
CA LEU A 6 7.91 7.60 22.06
C LEU A 6 8.59 6.38 22.68
N PRO A 7 9.41 6.55 23.71
CA PRO A 7 10.03 5.42 24.41
C PRO A 7 8.99 4.37 24.81
N GLY A 8 9.24 3.09 24.48
CA GLY A 8 8.34 1.99 24.77
C GLY A 8 7.06 1.93 23.93
N GLU A 9 6.97 2.72 22.84
CA GLU A 9 5.79 2.71 21.96
C GLU A 9 5.64 1.38 21.22
N GLN A 10 6.72 0.84 20.70
CA GLN A 10 6.73 -0.44 19.97
C GLN A 10 6.28 -1.59 20.86
N GLU A 11 6.76 -1.63 22.10
CA GLU A 11 6.36 -2.65 23.07
C GLU A 11 4.88 -2.55 23.40
N ARG A 12 4.36 -1.34 23.64
CA ARG A 12 2.93 -1.13 23.91
C ARG A 12 2.04 -1.52 22.74
N ILE A 13 2.47 -1.22 21.50
CA ILE A 13 1.74 -1.64 20.29
C ILE A 13 1.78 -3.15 20.14
N ALA A 14 2.94 -3.77 20.37
CA ALA A 14 3.09 -5.22 20.29
C ALA A 14 2.21 -5.97 21.30
N GLU A 15 1.98 -5.40 22.47
CA GLU A 15 1.05 -5.96 23.48
C GLU A 15 -0.42 -5.69 23.16
N LEU A 16 -0.74 -4.51 22.60
CA LEU A 16 -2.11 -4.08 22.36
C LEU A 16 -2.71 -4.71 21.10
N LEU A 17 -1.95 -4.79 20.03
CA LEU A 17 -2.46 -5.20 18.71
C LEU A 17 -3.12 -6.60 18.72
N PRO A 18 -2.53 -7.65 19.33
CA PRO A 18 -3.20 -8.93 19.46
C PRO A 18 -4.55 -8.83 20.19
N LYS A 19 -4.61 -8.05 21.27
CA LYS A 19 -5.85 -7.84 22.05
C LYS A 19 -6.92 -7.16 21.21
N ILE A 20 -6.54 -6.23 20.32
CA ILE A 20 -7.50 -5.59 19.39
C ILE A 20 -8.12 -6.62 18.45
N PHE A 21 -7.32 -7.53 17.90
CA PHE A 21 -7.83 -8.63 17.10
C PHE A 21 -8.78 -9.53 17.89
N ASP A 22 -8.41 -9.90 19.12
CA ASP A 22 -9.25 -10.72 20.00
C ASP A 22 -10.59 -10.04 20.31
N TRP A 23 -10.57 -8.75 20.67
CA TRP A 23 -11.78 -7.97 20.95
C TRP A 23 -12.69 -7.85 19.72
N ALA A 24 -12.10 -7.63 18.55
CA ALA A 24 -12.86 -7.57 17.31
C ALA A 24 -13.49 -8.93 16.98
N ARG A 25 -12.72 -10.03 17.09
CA ARG A 25 -13.22 -11.40 16.85
C ARG A 25 -14.30 -11.83 17.84
N ALA A 26 -14.21 -11.37 19.09
CA ALA A 26 -15.23 -11.64 20.11
C ALA A 26 -16.61 -11.08 19.72
N LYS A 27 -16.66 -10.06 18.85
CA LYS A 27 -17.92 -9.53 18.28
C LYS A 27 -18.45 -10.33 17.10
N LYS A 28 -17.74 -11.38 16.67
CA LYS A 28 -18.10 -12.26 15.54
C LYS A 28 -18.44 -11.49 14.27
N PRO A 29 -17.58 -10.58 13.79
CA PRO A 29 -17.84 -9.82 12.57
C PRO A 29 -17.92 -10.78 11.38
N VAL A 30 -18.78 -10.47 10.41
CA VAL A 30 -18.81 -11.16 9.12
C VAL A 30 -17.75 -10.59 8.16
N GLN A 31 -17.26 -9.39 8.45
CA GLN A 31 -16.21 -8.75 7.68
C GLN A 31 -14.84 -9.32 8.06
N PRO A 32 -13.92 -9.46 7.09
CA PRO A 32 -12.54 -9.83 7.37
C PRO A 32 -11.83 -8.73 8.16
N LEU A 33 -10.97 -9.14 9.08
CA LEU A 33 -10.12 -8.24 9.85
C LEU A 33 -8.74 -8.15 9.20
N THR A 34 -8.14 -6.97 9.25
CA THR A 34 -6.79 -6.75 8.76
C THR A 34 -6.08 -5.64 9.53
N SER A 35 -4.76 -5.76 9.62
CA SER A 35 -3.85 -4.68 10.01
C SER A 35 -2.66 -4.69 9.06
N GLY A 36 -2.44 -3.57 8.35
CA GLY A 36 -1.49 -3.49 7.25
C GLY A 36 -0.03 -3.45 7.70
N VAL A 37 0.85 -4.06 6.91
CA VAL A 37 2.31 -3.95 7.05
C VAL A 37 2.86 -2.96 6.01
N TRP A 38 3.93 -2.25 6.37
CA TRP A 38 4.55 -1.29 5.46
C TRP A 38 6.07 -1.40 5.41
N ILE A 39 6.75 -1.39 6.53
CA ILE A 39 8.23 -1.39 6.62
C ILE A 39 8.69 -2.80 7.02
N GLY A 40 9.80 -3.26 6.44
CA GLY A 40 10.43 -4.53 6.79
C GLY A 40 11.16 -5.16 5.62
N ASP A 41 12.17 -5.97 5.92
CA ASP A 41 13.03 -6.58 4.91
C ASP A 41 12.42 -7.86 4.32
N ASP A 42 12.01 -8.78 5.18
CA ASP A 42 11.40 -10.04 4.78
C ASP A 42 10.10 -10.28 5.54
N TRP A 43 8.98 -10.35 4.80
CA TRP A 43 7.65 -10.63 5.34
C TRP A 43 7.24 -12.10 5.18
N SER A 44 8.17 -12.99 4.90
CA SER A 44 7.86 -14.42 4.81
C SER A 44 7.46 -15.00 6.18
N PRO A 45 6.59 -16.01 6.23
CA PRO A 45 6.26 -16.71 7.47
C PRO A 45 7.51 -17.22 8.18
N GLY A 46 7.68 -16.85 9.45
CA GLY A 46 8.80 -17.27 10.27
C GLY A 46 10.12 -16.53 10.01
N ALA A 47 10.13 -15.48 9.18
CA ALA A 47 11.35 -14.69 8.96
C ALA A 47 11.86 -14.09 10.27
N ALA A 48 13.17 -14.17 10.49
CA ALA A 48 13.80 -13.70 11.73
C ALA A 48 13.72 -12.16 11.90
N SER A 49 13.62 -11.43 10.77
CA SER A 49 13.48 -9.97 10.75
C SER A 49 12.10 -9.46 11.16
N LEU A 50 11.08 -10.33 11.26
CA LEU A 50 9.73 -9.92 11.66
C LEU A 50 9.70 -9.44 13.10
N THR A 51 9.26 -8.20 13.29
CA THR A 51 8.93 -7.68 14.62
C THR A 51 7.68 -8.38 15.18
N ALA A 52 7.44 -8.28 16.49
CA ALA A 52 6.23 -8.81 17.11
C ALA A 52 4.96 -8.19 16.51
N ILE A 53 4.99 -6.88 16.16
CA ILE A 53 3.87 -6.18 15.52
C ILE A 53 3.62 -6.77 14.13
N GLN A 54 4.64 -6.87 13.27
CA GLN A 54 4.51 -7.42 11.94
C GLN A 54 4.01 -8.87 11.94
N ARG A 55 4.50 -9.68 12.89
CA ARG A 55 4.03 -11.04 13.06
C ARG A 55 2.53 -11.08 13.35
N THR A 56 2.05 -10.27 14.29
CA THR A 56 0.61 -10.15 14.57
C THR A 56 -0.16 -9.69 13.35
N GLN A 57 0.31 -8.66 12.64
CA GLN A 57 -0.33 -8.13 11.43
C GLN A 57 -0.48 -9.21 10.35
N LEU A 58 0.58 -9.96 10.08
CA LEU A 58 0.61 -10.96 9.03
C LEU A 58 -0.13 -12.25 9.42
N GLU A 59 -0.01 -12.70 10.66
CA GLU A 59 -0.58 -13.98 11.09
C GLU A 59 -2.05 -13.87 11.49
N GLN A 60 -2.50 -12.72 12.00
CA GLN A 60 -3.87 -12.55 12.47
C GLN A 60 -4.82 -11.90 11.47
N SER A 61 -4.33 -11.29 10.40
CA SER A 61 -5.18 -10.69 9.37
C SER A 61 -5.85 -11.76 8.50
N ASP A 62 -7.15 -11.65 8.25
CA ASP A 62 -7.89 -12.52 7.33
C ASP A 62 -7.59 -12.20 5.87
N VAL A 63 -7.32 -10.93 5.58
CA VAL A 63 -6.82 -10.40 4.32
C VAL A 63 -5.54 -9.64 4.63
N ILE A 64 -4.45 -9.97 3.97
CA ILE A 64 -3.20 -9.24 4.19
C ILE A 64 -3.23 -7.95 3.41
N THR A 65 -3.16 -6.84 4.14
CA THR A 65 -3.01 -5.49 3.56
C THR A 65 -1.58 -5.00 3.76
N PHE A 66 -1.06 -4.29 2.77
CA PHE A 66 0.30 -3.76 2.81
C PHE A 66 0.46 -2.50 1.98
N HIS A 67 1.43 -1.66 2.32
CA HIS A 67 1.89 -0.57 1.47
C HIS A 67 3.14 -0.99 0.70
N ASN A 68 3.25 -0.60 -0.54
CA ASN A 68 4.46 -0.84 -1.31
C ASN A 68 4.65 0.25 -2.37
N TYR A 69 5.72 1.01 -2.24
CA TYR A 69 6.14 2.04 -3.19
C TYR A 69 7.43 1.66 -3.93
N GLU A 70 7.84 0.40 -3.83
CA GLU A 70 9.06 -0.11 -4.43
C GLU A 70 8.93 -0.28 -5.95
N GLN A 71 10.06 -0.50 -6.60
CA GLN A 71 10.12 -0.81 -8.02
C GLN A 71 9.54 -2.20 -8.34
N PRO A 72 9.24 -2.49 -9.61
CA PRO A 72 8.51 -3.71 -10.01
C PRO A 72 9.09 -5.03 -9.50
N GLU A 73 10.41 -5.17 -9.52
CA GLU A 73 11.10 -6.40 -9.09
C GLU A 73 10.93 -6.64 -7.59
N ALA A 74 11.08 -5.58 -6.79
CA ALA A 74 10.89 -5.64 -5.36
C ALA A 74 9.40 -5.88 -5.01
N PHE A 75 8.46 -5.28 -5.77
CA PHE A 75 7.03 -5.54 -5.61
C PHE A 75 6.69 -7.01 -5.85
N VAL A 76 7.25 -7.63 -6.91
CA VAL A 76 7.07 -9.07 -7.18
C VAL A 76 7.64 -9.93 -6.05
N ALA A 77 8.83 -9.61 -5.57
CA ALA A 77 9.43 -10.31 -4.44
C ALA A 77 8.57 -10.23 -3.17
N ARG A 78 8.00 -9.04 -2.90
CA ARG A 78 7.12 -8.81 -1.77
C ARG A 78 5.82 -9.64 -1.88
N ILE A 79 5.21 -9.71 -3.05
CA ILE A 79 4.06 -10.56 -3.31
C ILE A 79 4.39 -12.03 -3.05
N ALA A 80 5.56 -12.51 -3.50
CA ALA A 80 5.98 -13.89 -3.29
C ALA A 80 6.13 -14.24 -1.80
N GLN A 81 6.66 -13.32 -0.99
CA GLN A 81 6.73 -13.48 0.48
C GLN A 81 5.33 -13.61 1.09
N LEU A 82 4.43 -12.67 0.76
CA LEU A 82 3.08 -12.58 1.35
C LEU A 82 2.16 -13.73 0.92
N ARG A 83 2.31 -14.25 -0.31
CA ARG A 83 1.53 -15.42 -0.78
C ARG A 83 1.70 -16.67 0.08
N ARG A 84 2.83 -16.80 0.76
CA ARG A 84 3.11 -17.94 1.65
C ARG A 84 2.17 -18.04 2.85
N TYR A 85 1.42 -16.96 3.17
CA TYR A 85 0.36 -16.99 4.19
C TYR A 85 -0.95 -17.59 3.68
N GLY A 86 -1.11 -17.85 2.38
CA GLY A 86 -2.31 -18.45 1.80
C GLY A 86 -3.58 -17.59 1.93
N ARG A 87 -3.44 -16.26 1.99
CA ARG A 87 -4.55 -15.31 2.19
C ARG A 87 -4.64 -14.32 1.03
N PRO A 88 -5.83 -13.72 0.80
CA PRO A 88 -5.96 -12.64 -0.18
C PRO A 88 -5.05 -11.46 0.16
N LEU A 89 -4.52 -10.79 -0.88
CA LEU A 89 -3.59 -9.66 -0.75
C LEU A 89 -4.21 -8.39 -1.31
N ILE A 90 -4.09 -7.28 -0.56
CA ILE A 90 -4.47 -5.95 -1.01
C ILE A 90 -3.31 -4.99 -0.73
N CYS A 91 -2.76 -4.39 -1.77
CA CYS A 91 -1.83 -3.28 -1.63
C CYS A 91 -2.62 -1.99 -1.44
N THR A 92 -2.57 -1.43 -0.24
CA THR A 92 -3.41 -0.30 0.17
C THR A 92 -2.80 1.06 -0.13
N GLU A 93 -1.51 1.10 -0.50
CA GLU A 93 -0.84 2.28 -1.05
C GLU A 93 0.30 1.81 -1.97
N TRP A 94 0.40 2.37 -3.18
CA TRP A 94 1.38 1.85 -4.13
C TRP A 94 1.96 2.85 -5.13
N LEU A 95 1.24 3.88 -5.54
CA LEU A 95 1.69 4.80 -6.59
C LEU A 95 2.58 5.89 -6.02
N ALA A 96 3.84 5.91 -6.46
CA ALA A 96 4.80 6.98 -6.16
C ALA A 96 5.75 7.14 -7.36
N ARG A 97 5.33 7.92 -8.37
CA ARG A 97 6.02 7.98 -9.67
C ARG A 97 7.48 8.41 -9.56
N GLY A 98 7.79 9.36 -8.66
CA GLY A 98 9.16 9.79 -8.41
C GLY A 98 10.06 8.74 -7.76
N ALA A 99 9.48 7.75 -7.07
CA ALA A 99 10.19 6.62 -6.47
C ALA A 99 10.27 5.39 -7.40
N GLY A 100 9.66 5.46 -8.59
CA GLY A 100 9.69 4.36 -9.56
C GLY A 100 8.50 3.41 -9.50
N SER A 101 7.60 3.56 -8.53
CA SER A 101 6.32 2.86 -8.49
C SER A 101 5.33 3.54 -9.42
N ASN A 102 5.16 3.03 -10.63
CA ASN A 102 4.40 3.64 -11.70
C ASN A 102 3.20 2.79 -12.12
N VAL A 103 2.17 3.46 -12.67
CA VAL A 103 0.96 2.80 -13.18
C VAL A 103 1.30 1.78 -14.28
N ASP A 104 2.16 2.16 -15.21
CA ASP A 104 2.53 1.34 -16.36
C ASP A 104 3.25 0.04 -15.98
N THR A 105 3.96 0.01 -14.86
CA THR A 105 4.78 -1.11 -14.44
C THR A 105 4.13 -1.95 -13.35
N ILE A 106 3.57 -1.31 -12.33
CA ILE A 106 3.03 -1.99 -11.14
C ILE A 106 1.63 -2.57 -11.41
N LEU A 107 0.74 -1.81 -12.06
CA LEU A 107 -0.65 -2.23 -12.23
C LEU A 107 -0.83 -3.51 -13.07
N PRO A 108 -0.06 -3.73 -14.17
CA PRO A 108 -0.09 -5.00 -14.89
C PRO A 108 0.38 -6.19 -14.04
N ILE A 109 1.40 -5.99 -13.18
CA ILE A 109 1.86 -7.01 -12.25
C ILE A 109 0.75 -7.35 -11.26
N ALA A 110 0.20 -6.34 -10.60
CA ALA A 110 -0.90 -6.52 -9.63
C ALA A 110 -2.09 -7.26 -10.26
N ARG A 111 -2.42 -6.92 -11.50
CA ARG A 111 -3.48 -7.59 -12.27
C ARG A 111 -3.17 -9.06 -12.52
N ARG A 112 -1.97 -9.39 -13.00
CA ARG A 112 -1.51 -10.76 -13.24
C ARG A 112 -1.49 -11.57 -11.96
N GLU A 113 -1.02 -10.96 -10.88
CA GLU A 113 -0.89 -11.57 -9.57
C GLU A 113 -2.20 -11.56 -8.75
N ASN A 114 -3.31 -11.08 -9.30
CA ASN A 114 -4.61 -10.97 -8.62
C ASN A 114 -4.55 -10.24 -7.28
N ILE A 115 -3.80 -9.13 -7.23
CA ILE A 115 -3.66 -8.27 -6.03
C ILE A 115 -4.72 -7.17 -6.11
N GLY A 116 -5.43 -6.94 -5.00
CA GLY A 116 -6.26 -5.75 -4.82
C GLY A 116 -5.38 -4.51 -4.69
N MET A 117 -5.76 -3.40 -5.34
CA MET A 117 -4.95 -2.17 -5.35
C MET A 117 -5.78 -0.98 -4.91
N ILE A 118 -5.31 -0.24 -3.91
CA ILE A 118 -5.88 1.02 -3.46
C ILE A 118 -4.80 2.09 -3.59
N ASN A 119 -5.09 3.17 -4.30
CA ASN A 119 -4.11 4.23 -4.52
C ASN A 119 -4.09 5.23 -3.35
N TRP A 120 -2.91 5.72 -3.03
CA TRP A 120 -2.74 6.90 -2.18
C TRP A 120 -2.77 8.15 -3.07
N GLY A 121 -3.75 9.03 -2.84
CA GLY A 121 -3.99 10.18 -3.72
C GLY A 121 -4.85 9.83 -4.93
N PHE A 122 -5.86 10.63 -5.20
CA PHE A 122 -6.80 10.40 -6.30
C PHE A 122 -6.99 11.62 -7.18
N VAL A 123 -7.32 12.75 -6.57
CA VAL A 123 -7.59 14.01 -7.25
C VAL A 123 -6.80 15.14 -6.61
N ASP A 124 -6.22 15.99 -7.43
CA ASP A 124 -5.52 17.19 -6.98
C ASP A 124 -6.45 18.10 -6.16
N GLY A 125 -6.02 18.38 -4.94
CA GLY A 125 -6.81 19.17 -3.99
C GLY A 125 -6.03 19.59 -2.75
N ALA A 126 -6.74 19.86 -1.66
CA ALA A 126 -6.17 20.38 -0.42
C ALA A 126 -5.13 19.46 0.25
N ILE A 127 -5.22 18.14 0.01
CA ILE A 127 -4.27 17.17 0.58
C ILE A 127 -2.91 17.22 -0.13
N GLN A 128 -2.87 17.73 -1.38
CA GLN A 128 -1.64 17.97 -2.14
C GLN A 128 -0.77 16.73 -2.38
N THR A 129 -1.36 15.55 -2.52
CA THR A 129 -0.65 14.29 -2.76
C THR A 129 0.05 14.21 -4.13
N ARG A 130 -0.12 15.22 -4.98
CA ARG A 130 0.69 15.38 -6.21
C ARG A 130 2.15 15.73 -5.95
N PHE A 131 2.46 16.29 -4.77
CA PHE A 131 3.83 16.67 -4.43
C PHE A 131 4.65 15.46 -3.97
N PRO A 132 5.97 15.45 -4.22
CA PRO A 132 6.86 14.41 -3.71
C PRO A 132 7.01 14.50 -2.19
N TRP A 133 7.46 13.41 -1.56
CA TRP A 133 7.55 13.32 -0.09
C TRP A 133 8.48 14.34 0.55
N ASP A 134 9.51 14.81 -0.16
CA ASP A 134 10.39 15.87 0.34
C ASP A 134 9.67 17.21 0.51
N SER A 135 8.46 17.38 -0.01
CA SER A 135 7.61 18.53 0.22
C SER A 135 7.24 18.74 1.70
N TRP A 136 7.38 17.68 2.52
CA TRP A 136 7.17 17.77 3.97
C TRP A 136 8.33 18.46 4.70
N GLN A 137 9.52 18.50 4.10
CA GLN A 137 10.71 19.15 4.65
C GLN A 137 11.02 20.48 3.96
N ARG A 138 10.67 20.62 2.68
CA ARG A 138 10.84 21.85 1.92
C ARG A 138 9.57 22.22 1.15
N PRO A 139 9.06 23.47 1.28
CA PRO A 139 7.88 23.88 0.55
C PRO A 139 8.17 24.06 -0.95
N TYR A 140 7.22 23.65 -1.79
CA TYR A 140 7.18 23.95 -3.21
C TYR A 140 6.34 25.23 -3.39
N THR A 141 6.97 26.40 -3.27
CA THR A 141 6.25 27.68 -3.24
C THR A 141 6.08 28.35 -4.59
N MET A 142 6.90 28.00 -5.56
CA MET A 142 6.97 28.72 -6.85
C MET A 142 6.49 27.89 -8.04
N GLU A 143 6.60 26.56 -8.00
CA GLU A 143 6.27 25.70 -9.13
C GLU A 143 5.60 24.40 -8.67
N ALA A 144 4.57 23.98 -9.40
CA ALA A 144 4.02 22.65 -9.24
C ALA A 144 5.03 21.59 -9.73
N PRO A 145 5.07 20.39 -9.10
CA PRO A 145 5.97 19.33 -9.56
C PRO A 145 5.63 18.93 -11.00
N THR A 146 6.64 18.79 -11.86
CA THR A 146 6.47 18.32 -13.24
C THR A 146 6.00 16.87 -13.30
N VAL A 147 6.38 16.06 -12.30
CA VAL A 147 5.91 14.70 -12.11
C VAL A 147 5.04 14.64 -10.87
N TRP A 148 3.75 14.46 -11.05
CA TRP A 148 2.84 14.26 -9.94
C TRP A 148 3.10 12.92 -9.26
N PHE A 149 3.27 12.96 -7.94
CA PHE A 149 3.75 11.81 -7.20
C PHE A 149 2.68 10.72 -7.09
N HIS A 150 1.48 11.06 -6.64
CA HIS A 150 0.41 10.08 -6.38
C HIS A 150 -0.87 10.34 -7.20
N ASP A 151 -1.31 11.60 -7.35
CA ASP A 151 -2.64 11.90 -7.89
C ASP A 151 -2.84 11.43 -9.33
N LEU A 152 -4.04 10.93 -9.60
CA LEU A 152 -4.46 10.42 -10.91
C LEU A 152 -5.22 11.47 -11.72
N LEU A 153 -5.99 12.33 -11.04
CA LEU A 153 -6.87 13.31 -11.67
C LEU A 153 -6.46 14.73 -11.27
N LYS A 154 -6.68 15.66 -12.18
CA LYS A 154 -6.61 17.09 -11.90
C LYS A 154 -7.86 17.53 -11.12
N ALA A 155 -7.84 18.75 -10.56
CA ALA A 155 -8.96 19.31 -9.79
C ALA A 155 -10.27 19.40 -10.59
N ASP A 156 -10.21 19.48 -11.91
CA ASP A 156 -11.37 19.48 -12.81
C ASP A 156 -11.88 18.07 -13.14
N GLY A 157 -11.29 17.01 -12.55
CA GLY A 157 -11.64 15.61 -12.79
C GLY A 157 -11.02 15.02 -14.06
N THR A 158 -10.26 15.78 -14.84
CA THR A 158 -9.57 15.23 -16.01
C THR A 158 -8.33 14.45 -15.60
N PRO A 159 -7.94 13.39 -16.34
CA PRO A 159 -6.73 12.63 -16.04
C PRO A 159 -5.48 13.51 -16.05
N SER A 160 -4.62 13.37 -15.04
CA SER A 160 -3.30 14.00 -15.02
C SER A 160 -2.41 13.45 -16.13
N ARG A 161 -2.59 12.17 -16.47
CA ARG A 161 -1.92 11.44 -17.55
C ARG A 161 -2.92 10.57 -18.33
N ALA A 162 -3.23 10.96 -19.55
CA ALA A 162 -4.24 10.27 -20.38
C ALA A 162 -3.90 8.78 -20.56
N ARG A 163 -2.60 8.45 -20.78
CA ARG A 163 -2.13 7.07 -20.96
C ARG A 163 -2.41 6.17 -19.75
N GLU A 164 -2.23 6.69 -18.54
CA GLU A 164 -2.52 5.93 -17.32
C GLU A 164 -4.02 5.66 -17.18
N ALA A 165 -4.85 6.66 -17.44
CA ALA A 165 -6.31 6.50 -17.43
C ALA A 165 -6.79 5.47 -18.46
N GLU A 166 -6.16 5.43 -19.64
CA GLU A 166 -6.44 4.43 -20.67
C GLU A 166 -6.05 3.02 -20.21
N LEU A 167 -4.89 2.88 -19.55
CA LEU A 167 -4.46 1.60 -18.97
C LEU A 167 -5.44 1.10 -17.90
N PHE A 168 -5.89 1.95 -16.99
CA PHE A 168 -6.92 1.60 -16.02
C PHE A 168 -8.20 1.09 -16.68
N ARG A 169 -8.71 1.82 -17.68
CA ARG A 169 -9.92 1.41 -18.42
C ARG A 169 -9.73 0.07 -19.15
N ARG A 170 -8.59 -0.15 -19.75
CA ARG A 170 -8.26 -1.41 -20.43
C ARG A 170 -8.24 -2.58 -19.46
N LEU A 171 -7.52 -2.43 -18.33
CA LEU A 171 -7.41 -3.49 -17.34
C LEU A 171 -8.74 -3.79 -16.64
N ALA A 172 -9.58 -2.78 -16.43
CA ALA A 172 -10.92 -2.97 -15.86
C ALA A 172 -11.85 -3.79 -16.78
N LYS A 173 -11.70 -3.68 -18.09
CA LYS A 173 -12.51 -4.41 -19.09
C LYS A 173 -12.03 -5.82 -19.36
N THR A 174 -10.78 -6.13 -19.06
CA THR A 174 -10.22 -7.46 -19.30
C THR A 174 -10.75 -8.43 -18.23
N PRO A 175 -11.37 -9.57 -18.58
CA PRO A 175 -11.79 -10.57 -17.59
C PRO A 175 -10.62 -11.01 -16.70
N ARG A 176 -10.90 -11.31 -15.44
CA ARG A 176 -9.90 -11.96 -14.58
C ARG A 176 -9.76 -13.40 -15.03
N THR A 177 -8.55 -13.84 -15.30
CA THR A 177 -8.26 -15.26 -15.40
C THR A 177 -8.50 -15.88 -14.03
N SER A 178 -9.49 -16.78 -13.93
CA SER A 178 -9.66 -17.62 -12.76
C SER A 178 -8.38 -18.46 -12.57
N VAL A 179 -7.77 -18.33 -11.41
CA VAL A 179 -6.69 -19.21 -10.95
C VAL A 179 -7.32 -20.43 -10.33
#